data_a5de3180dc99c5c1c785a1ec5b47d0cf
#
_entry.id   a5de3180dc99c5c1c785a1ec5b47d0cf
#
_cell.length_a   1.000
_cell.length_b   1.000
_cell.length_c   1.000
_cell.angle_alpha   90.00
_cell.angle_beta   90.00
_cell.angle_gamma   90.00
#
_symmetry.space_group_name_H-M   'P 1'
#
loop_
_entity.id
_entity.type
_entity.pdbx_description
1 polymer ?
#
loop_
_entity_poly.entity_id
_entity_poly.type
_entity_poly.pdbx_seq_one_letter_code
_entity_poly.pdbx_strand_id
1 'polypeptide(L)'
;MSWHPNPGRYENMQYRYCGKSGLRLPALSLGLWHSFGHIQPLDAQRALLRKAFDLGITHFDLANNYGPPAGSAEENFGRLLREDFAACRDELIISTKAGYDMWPGPYGSGGSRKYLLASLDQSLKRMGLE
;
A
#
# COMPACT_ATOMS: atom_id res chain seq x y z
N MET A 1 19.38 4.67 14.99
CA MET A 1 19.47 3.23 14.68
C MET A 1 18.51 2.89 13.54
N SER A 2 18.96 2.09 12.60
CA SER A 2 18.09 1.57 11.56
C SER A 2 17.11 0.55 12.15
N TRP A 3 15.84 0.61 11.76
CA TRP A 3 14.86 -0.40 12.10
C TRP A 3 15.16 -1.68 11.33
N HIS A 4 15.01 -2.81 12.00
CA HIS A 4 15.07 -4.13 11.38
C HIS A 4 13.76 -4.86 11.70
N PRO A 5 13.15 -5.53 10.72
CA PRO A 5 11.93 -6.28 10.95
C PRO A 5 12.12 -7.35 12.02
N ASN A 6 11.08 -7.53 12.85
CA ASN A 6 11.07 -8.60 13.84
C ASN A 6 11.27 -9.95 13.15
N PRO A 7 12.32 -10.73 13.51
CA PRO A 7 12.56 -12.03 12.90
C PRO A 7 11.44 -13.03 13.16
N GLY A 8 10.71 -12.91 14.28
CA GLY A 8 9.58 -13.74 14.63
C GLY A 8 8.22 -13.29 14.06
N ARG A 9 8.19 -12.32 13.14
CA ARG A 9 6.94 -11.69 12.65
C ARG A 9 5.93 -12.67 12.04
N TYR A 10 6.37 -13.81 11.56
CA TYR A 10 5.49 -14.80 10.93
C TYR A 10 4.98 -15.90 11.88
N GLU A 11 5.44 -15.92 13.14
CA GLU A 11 5.15 -17.01 14.06
C GLU A 11 3.69 -17.06 14.53
N ASN A 12 3.06 -15.91 14.73
CA ASN A 12 1.73 -15.82 15.33
C ASN A 12 0.62 -15.37 14.36
N MET A 13 0.97 -14.88 13.17
CA MET A 13 -0.02 -14.49 12.18
C MET A 13 -0.54 -15.70 11.42
N GLN A 14 -1.86 -15.76 11.23
CA GLN A 14 -2.49 -16.76 10.39
C GLN A 14 -2.50 -16.29 8.94
N TYR A 15 -2.06 -17.16 8.03
CA TYR A 15 -2.10 -16.91 6.57
C TYR A 15 -3.00 -17.94 5.92
N ARG A 16 -3.92 -17.48 5.06
CA ARG A 16 -4.93 -18.31 4.41
C ARG A 16 -4.86 -18.15 2.91
N TYR A 17 -5.07 -19.22 2.18
CA TYR A 17 -5.12 -19.16 0.72
C TYR A 17 -6.29 -18.32 0.22
N CYS A 18 -6.02 -17.47 -0.74
CA CYS A 18 -7.00 -16.66 -1.45
C CYS A 18 -7.52 -17.45 -2.66
N GLY A 19 -8.55 -18.25 -2.45
CA GLY A 19 -9.12 -19.09 -3.50
C GLY A 19 -8.07 -20.02 -4.13
N LYS A 20 -8.01 -20.01 -5.46
CA LYS A 20 -7.08 -20.82 -6.26
C LYS A 20 -5.90 -20.01 -6.80
N SER A 21 -5.70 -18.79 -6.33
CA SER A 21 -4.66 -17.88 -6.85
C SER A 21 -3.24 -18.29 -6.50
N GLY A 22 -3.05 -19.14 -5.49
CA GLY A 22 -1.75 -19.44 -4.90
C GLY A 22 -1.27 -18.42 -3.87
N LEU A 23 -1.93 -17.26 -3.77
CA LEU A 23 -1.62 -16.26 -2.76
C LEU A 23 -2.14 -16.68 -1.39
N ARG A 24 -1.33 -16.43 -0.37
CA ARG A 24 -1.74 -16.55 1.03
C ARG A 24 -1.81 -15.16 1.63
N LEU A 25 -2.97 -14.79 2.15
CA LEU A 25 -3.19 -13.49 2.76
C LEU A 25 -3.15 -13.60 4.29
N PRO A 26 -2.60 -12.60 4.99
CA PRO A 26 -2.67 -12.56 6.44
C PRO A 26 -4.13 -12.41 6.88
N ALA A 27 -4.45 -12.89 8.07
CA ALA A 27 -5.78 -12.74 8.65
C ALA A 27 -6.18 -11.28 8.86
N LEU A 28 -5.17 -10.39 9.01
CA LEU A 28 -5.35 -8.95 9.13
C LEU A 28 -4.56 -8.25 8.02
N SER A 29 -5.16 -7.20 7.46
CA SER A 29 -4.52 -6.29 6.51
C SER A 29 -4.52 -4.88 7.08
N LEU A 30 -3.53 -4.07 6.71
CA LEU A 30 -3.52 -2.65 7.09
C LEU A 30 -4.06 -1.81 5.93
N GLY A 31 -5.19 -1.13 6.15
CA GLY A 31 -5.74 -0.15 5.22
C GLY A 31 -5.07 1.22 5.42
N LEU A 32 -4.70 1.86 4.33
CA LEU A 32 -4.01 3.15 4.34
C LEU A 32 -4.93 4.31 3.95
N TRP A 33 -6.21 4.20 4.24
CA TRP A 33 -7.16 5.28 3.92
C TRP A 33 -6.99 6.47 4.85
N HIS A 34 -7.15 6.27 6.14
CA HIS A 34 -6.97 7.32 7.14
C HIS A 34 -5.53 7.36 7.63
N SER A 35 -5.07 8.53 8.03
CA SER A 35 -3.76 8.73 8.67
C SER A 35 -2.54 8.54 7.76
N PHE A 36 -2.71 8.41 6.44
CA PHE A 36 -1.60 8.21 5.50
C PHE A 36 -1.46 9.30 4.43
N GLY A 37 -2.28 10.35 4.48
CA GLY A 37 -2.15 11.52 3.59
C GLY A 37 -1.06 12.49 4.03
N HIS A 38 -0.90 13.59 3.26
CA HIS A 38 0.13 14.60 3.54
C HIS A 38 -0.10 15.40 4.82
N ILE A 39 -1.32 15.37 5.38
CA ILE A 39 -1.66 16.09 6.62
C ILE A 39 -1.04 15.40 7.84
N GLN A 40 -0.84 14.10 7.77
CA GLN A 40 -0.33 13.32 8.90
C GLN A 40 1.20 13.28 8.92
N PRO A 41 1.82 13.32 10.10
CA PRO A 41 3.27 13.22 10.21
C PRO A 41 3.79 11.91 9.62
N LEU A 42 4.82 11.99 8.78
CA LEU A 42 5.38 10.82 8.11
C LEU A 42 5.95 9.79 9.12
N ASP A 43 6.52 10.27 10.23
CA ASP A 43 7.06 9.39 11.27
C ASP A 43 5.97 8.56 11.97
N ALA A 44 4.76 9.11 12.12
CA ALA A 44 3.62 8.37 12.65
C ALA A 44 3.18 7.26 11.67
N GLN A 45 3.13 7.58 10.38
CA GLN A 45 2.84 6.60 9.32
C GLN A 45 3.90 5.50 9.31
N ARG A 46 5.17 5.86 9.41
CA ARG A 46 6.31 4.93 9.50
C ARG A 46 6.17 3.97 10.67
N ALA A 47 5.84 4.50 11.84
CA ALA A 47 5.67 3.69 13.05
C ALA A 47 4.54 2.66 12.90
N LEU A 48 3.42 3.05 12.27
CA LEU A 48 2.30 2.15 12.00
C LEU A 48 2.68 1.02 11.04
N LEU A 49 3.36 1.35 9.93
CA LEU A 49 3.79 0.35 8.94
C LEU A 49 4.79 -0.64 9.55
N ARG A 50 5.79 -0.14 10.27
CA ARG A 50 6.78 -0.99 10.94
C ARG A 50 6.12 -1.93 11.96
N LYS A 51 5.22 -1.39 12.79
CA LYS A 51 4.51 -2.19 13.78
C LYS A 51 3.64 -3.25 13.14
N ALA A 52 2.91 -2.89 12.09
CA ALA A 52 2.07 -3.83 11.36
C ALA A 52 2.92 -4.99 10.79
N PHE A 53 4.02 -4.68 10.13
CA PHE A 53 4.91 -5.69 9.56
C PHE A 53 5.56 -6.56 10.64
N ASP A 54 6.00 -5.97 11.75
CA ASP A 54 6.56 -6.71 12.90
C ASP A 54 5.56 -7.68 13.55
N LEU A 55 4.26 -7.47 13.34
CA LEU A 55 3.18 -8.36 13.78
C LEU A 55 2.78 -9.40 12.71
N GLY A 56 3.42 -9.39 11.55
CA GLY A 56 3.13 -10.32 10.47
C GLY A 56 2.04 -9.86 9.49
N ILE A 57 1.63 -8.60 9.54
CA ILE A 57 0.74 -8.01 8.55
C ILE A 57 1.57 -7.71 7.29
N THR A 58 1.38 -8.53 6.26
CA THR A 58 2.12 -8.43 5.01
C THR A 58 1.33 -7.76 3.89
N HIS A 59 0.04 -7.50 4.10
CA HIS A 59 -0.84 -6.90 3.11
C HIS A 59 -1.18 -5.47 3.50
N PHE A 60 -0.79 -4.53 2.63
CA PHE A 60 -1.10 -3.10 2.73
C PHE A 60 -2.06 -2.72 1.61
N ASP A 61 -3.20 -2.14 1.98
CA ASP A 61 -4.29 -1.86 1.06
C ASP A 61 -4.49 -0.35 0.89
N LEU A 62 -4.33 0.11 -0.34
CA LEU A 62 -4.44 1.50 -0.73
C LEU A 62 -5.60 1.74 -1.70
N ALA A 63 -5.72 2.95 -2.18
CA ALA A 63 -6.46 3.34 -3.38
C ALA A 63 -5.79 4.55 -4.00
N ASN A 64 -6.01 4.75 -5.30
CA ASN A 64 -5.39 5.85 -6.02
C ASN A 64 -5.76 7.22 -5.44
N ASN A 65 -6.95 7.36 -4.82
CA ASN A 65 -7.43 8.62 -4.25
C ASN A 65 -7.24 8.75 -2.74
N TYR A 66 -6.62 7.79 -2.07
CA TYR A 66 -6.40 7.91 -0.63
C TYR A 66 -5.47 9.07 -0.30
N GLY A 67 -5.83 9.80 0.75
CA GLY A 67 -5.15 11.00 1.21
C GLY A 67 -5.77 11.56 2.49
N PRO A 68 -6.11 12.86 2.54
CA PRO A 68 -5.94 13.92 1.54
C PRO A 68 -4.50 14.40 1.37
N PRO A 69 -4.17 15.02 0.21
CA PRO A 69 -4.92 15.04 -1.04
C PRO A 69 -4.92 13.68 -1.76
N ALA A 70 -5.79 13.51 -2.76
CA ALA A 70 -5.85 12.28 -3.56
C ALA A 70 -4.49 11.92 -4.14
N GLY A 71 -4.07 10.66 -3.95
CA GLY A 71 -2.74 10.17 -4.36
C GLY A 71 -1.66 10.28 -3.29
N SER A 72 -1.87 11.08 -2.24
CA SER A 72 -0.84 11.31 -1.23
C SER A 72 -0.53 10.09 -0.37
N ALA A 73 -1.50 9.22 -0.12
CA ALA A 73 -1.26 7.99 0.62
C ALA A 73 -0.30 7.06 -0.15
N GLU A 74 -0.51 6.92 -1.46
CA GLU A 74 0.41 6.15 -2.30
C GLU A 74 1.82 6.77 -2.37
N GLU A 75 1.92 8.10 -2.44
CA GLU A 75 3.21 8.81 -2.44
C GLU A 75 3.97 8.60 -1.12
N ASN A 76 3.29 8.79 0.01
CA ASN A 76 3.89 8.59 1.33
C ASN A 76 4.29 7.13 1.55
N PHE A 77 3.40 6.20 1.19
CA PHE A 77 3.71 4.78 1.27
C PHE A 77 4.93 4.42 0.41
N GLY A 78 4.99 4.90 -0.82
CA GLY A 78 6.12 4.69 -1.72
C GLY A 78 7.44 5.20 -1.15
N ARG A 79 7.41 6.37 -0.49
CA ARG A 79 8.57 6.89 0.21
C ARG A 79 9.03 5.97 1.34
N LEU A 80 8.10 5.57 2.21
CA LEU A 80 8.38 4.68 3.34
C LEU A 80 8.84 3.29 2.89
N LEU A 81 8.26 2.81 1.78
CA LEU A 81 8.65 1.54 1.19
C LEU A 81 10.13 1.55 0.77
N ARG A 82 10.58 2.60 0.09
CA ARG A 82 11.97 2.75 -0.32
C ARG A 82 12.92 2.90 0.89
N GLU A 83 12.51 3.68 1.88
CA GLU A 83 13.36 3.98 3.03
C GLU A 83 13.50 2.80 4.00
N ASP A 84 12.42 2.05 4.24
CA ASP A 84 12.36 1.05 5.32
C ASP A 84 12.19 -0.39 4.83
N PHE A 85 11.49 -0.62 3.71
CA PHE A 85 11.02 -1.94 3.30
C PHE A 85 11.64 -2.45 2.00
N ALA A 86 12.62 -1.74 1.44
CA ALA A 86 13.22 -2.12 0.16
C ALA A 86 13.76 -3.57 0.19
N ALA A 87 14.40 -3.97 1.28
CA ALA A 87 14.92 -5.32 1.46
C ALA A 87 13.82 -6.39 1.67
N CYS A 88 12.59 -5.96 1.99
CA CYS A 88 11.46 -6.85 2.28
C CYS A 88 10.36 -6.78 1.21
N ARG A 89 10.63 -6.14 0.06
CA ARG A 89 9.60 -5.91 -0.98
C ARG A 89 8.86 -7.18 -1.37
N ASP A 90 9.56 -8.28 -1.55
CA ASP A 90 8.98 -9.56 -1.97
C ASP A 90 8.20 -10.28 -0.85
N GLU A 91 8.30 -9.81 0.38
CA GLU A 91 7.51 -10.28 1.50
C GLU A 91 6.16 -9.56 1.63
N LEU A 92 5.90 -8.54 0.80
CA LEU A 92 4.72 -7.69 0.88
C LEU A 92 3.76 -7.95 -0.26
N ILE A 93 2.46 -7.92 0.07
CA ILE A 93 1.38 -7.78 -0.89
C ILE A 93 0.87 -6.35 -0.80
N ILE A 94 0.89 -5.65 -1.91
CA ILE A 94 0.43 -4.27 -2.02
C ILE A 94 -0.75 -4.25 -2.97
N SER A 95 -1.90 -3.81 -2.49
CA SER A 95 -3.08 -3.64 -3.32
C SER A 95 -3.50 -2.17 -3.40
N THR A 96 -4.04 -1.77 -4.53
CA THR A 96 -4.65 -0.46 -4.72
C THR A 96 -5.92 -0.58 -5.52
N LYS A 97 -6.65 0.50 -5.67
CA LYS A 97 -7.96 0.55 -6.31
C LYS A 97 -8.02 1.75 -7.24
N ALA A 98 -8.88 1.65 -8.23
CA ALA A 98 -9.20 2.73 -9.16
C ALA A 98 -10.72 2.88 -9.28
N GLY A 99 -11.17 3.92 -9.97
CA GLY A 99 -12.59 4.21 -10.18
C GLY A 99 -12.99 5.63 -9.80
N TYR A 100 -12.16 6.31 -9.04
CA TYR A 100 -12.40 7.64 -8.50
C TYR A 100 -11.95 8.73 -9.46
N ASP A 101 -12.46 9.96 -9.26
CA ASP A 101 -12.08 11.14 -10.05
C ASP A 101 -10.63 11.52 -9.74
N MET A 102 -9.73 11.32 -10.71
CA MET A 102 -8.30 11.54 -10.52
C MET A 102 -7.71 12.62 -11.41
N TRP A 103 -8.30 12.88 -12.59
CA TRP A 103 -7.88 13.94 -13.50
C TRP A 103 -9.05 14.47 -14.32
N PRO A 104 -8.95 15.68 -14.87
CA PRO A 104 -10.05 16.29 -15.64
C PRO A 104 -10.38 15.55 -16.93
N GLY A 105 -11.63 15.72 -17.36
CA GLY A 105 -12.12 15.20 -18.63
C GLY A 105 -12.79 13.85 -18.53
N PRO A 106 -13.26 13.29 -19.66
CA PRO A 106 -14.12 12.13 -19.66
C PRO A 106 -13.43 10.80 -19.36
N TYR A 107 -12.10 10.79 -19.22
CA TYR A 107 -11.31 9.58 -19.02
C TYR A 107 -10.63 9.50 -17.65
N GLY A 108 -10.94 10.45 -16.76
CA GLY A 108 -10.30 10.59 -15.46
C GLY A 108 -10.98 9.85 -14.31
N SER A 109 -12.00 9.06 -14.58
CA SER A 109 -12.76 8.29 -13.58
C SER A 109 -13.42 7.05 -14.21
N GLY A 110 -14.07 6.25 -13.39
CA GLY A 110 -14.86 5.10 -13.82
C GLY A 110 -14.06 3.82 -13.99
N GLY A 111 -14.56 2.91 -14.82
CA GLY A 111 -14.02 1.54 -14.92
C GLY A 111 -13.58 1.14 -16.32
N SER A 112 -13.39 2.09 -17.25
CA SER A 112 -12.92 1.76 -18.58
C SER A 112 -11.52 1.16 -18.55
N ARG A 113 -11.20 0.31 -19.50
CA ARG A 113 -9.85 -0.23 -19.67
C ARG A 113 -8.80 0.89 -19.76
N LYS A 114 -9.13 1.97 -20.52
CA LYS A 114 -8.27 3.14 -20.65
C LYS A 114 -7.94 3.78 -19.29
N TYR A 115 -8.96 4.03 -18.48
CA TYR A 115 -8.79 4.60 -17.15
C TYR A 115 -8.01 3.67 -16.23
N LEU A 116 -8.35 2.38 -16.19
CA LEU A 116 -7.71 1.40 -15.31
C LEU A 116 -6.21 1.26 -15.60
N LEU A 117 -5.83 1.17 -16.86
CA LEU A 117 -4.40 1.09 -17.24
C LEU A 117 -3.65 2.37 -16.88
N ALA A 118 -4.20 3.54 -17.22
CA ALA A 118 -3.60 4.82 -16.87
C ALA A 118 -3.49 5.00 -15.36
N SER A 119 -4.52 4.61 -14.62
CA SER A 119 -4.55 4.68 -13.16
C SER A 119 -3.50 3.77 -12.52
N LEU A 120 -3.34 2.55 -13.03
CA LEU A 120 -2.31 1.64 -12.55
C LEU A 120 -0.91 2.22 -12.76
N ASP A 121 -0.62 2.72 -13.94
CA ASP A 121 0.67 3.35 -14.25
C ASP A 121 0.97 4.52 -13.30
N GLN A 122 -0.02 5.36 -13.02
CA GLN A 122 0.12 6.47 -12.09
C GLN A 122 0.32 5.99 -10.64
N SER A 123 -0.39 4.97 -10.21
CA SER A 123 -0.23 4.37 -8.88
C SER A 123 1.17 3.78 -8.69
N LEU A 124 1.67 3.05 -9.69
CA LEU A 124 3.03 2.50 -9.68
C LEU A 124 4.08 3.60 -9.56
N LYS A 125 3.92 4.69 -10.32
CA LYS A 125 4.82 5.86 -10.24
C LYS A 125 4.80 6.51 -8.87
N ARG A 126 3.61 6.74 -8.30
CA ARG A 126 3.50 7.33 -6.95
C ARG A 126 4.19 6.48 -5.89
N MET A 127 4.02 5.17 -5.97
CA MET A 127 4.60 4.24 -5.02
C MET A 127 6.07 3.86 -5.32
N GLY A 128 6.57 4.20 -6.52
CA GLY A 128 7.90 3.79 -6.94
C GLY A 128 8.02 2.29 -7.17
N LEU A 129 6.95 1.67 -7.63
CA LEU A 129 6.86 0.27 -8.00
C LEU A 129 6.80 0.14 -9.51
N GLU A 130 7.66 -0.68 -10.09
CA GLU A 130 7.71 -0.98 -11.53
C GLU A 130 7.68 -2.48 -11.77
#